data_7f4375b1b71e8e0e0bf2065ca58bc126
#
_entry.id   7f4375b1b71e8e0e0bf2065ca58bc126
#
_cell.length_a   1.000
_cell.length_b   1.000
_cell.length_c   1.000
_cell.angle_alpha   90.00
_cell.angle_beta   90.00
_cell.angle_gamma   90.00
#
_symmetry.space_group_name_H-M   'P 1'
#
loop_
_entity.id
_entity.type
_entity.pdbx_description
1 polymer ?
#
loop_
_entity_poly.entity_id
_entity_poly.type
_entity_poly.pdbx_seq_one_letter_code
_entity_poly.pdbx_strand_id
1 'polypeptide(L)'
;ALANGGFVVSWSSWAQDGQNYGVFTRLFDSSGNAVSGDVQVNTTTSGYQDHSSIAAMDDGGFAVVWTSDSGQDGDGSGIFLRLFDSSASAITAEIQVNSYTTGAQSDANVTVLDNGNLLVSWTSDNQDGSEGGV
;
A
#
# COMPACT_ATOMS: atom_id res chain seq x y z
N ALA A 1 -1.09 1.58 14.92
CA ALA A 1 -0.34 0.89 15.98
C ALA A 1 -0.35 -0.61 15.71
N LEU A 2 0.69 -1.31 16.13
CA LEU A 2 0.80 -2.76 16.06
C LEU A 2 0.34 -3.40 17.37
N ALA A 3 -0.02 -4.71 17.36
CA ALA A 3 -0.48 -5.44 18.53
C ALA A 3 0.53 -5.46 19.70
N ASN A 4 1.83 -5.35 19.43
CA ASN A 4 2.91 -5.29 20.42
C ASN A 4 3.15 -3.89 21.00
N GLY A 5 2.29 -2.90 20.69
CA GLY A 5 2.42 -1.50 21.11
C GLY A 5 3.37 -0.65 20.28
N GLY A 6 4.07 -1.24 19.32
CA GLY A 6 4.86 -0.52 18.33
C GLY A 6 3.99 0.10 17.23
N PHE A 7 4.64 0.65 16.22
CA PHE A 7 3.94 1.21 15.07
C PHE A 7 4.75 1.03 13.80
N VAL A 8 4.07 1.13 12.68
CA VAL A 8 4.65 1.12 11.35
C VAL A 8 4.31 2.43 10.63
N VAL A 9 5.26 2.93 9.85
CA VAL A 9 5.10 4.13 9.02
C VAL A 9 5.34 3.73 7.58
N SER A 10 4.52 4.25 6.65
CA SER A 10 4.79 4.19 5.22
C SER A 10 4.91 5.59 4.62
N TRP A 11 5.70 5.71 3.58
CA TRP A 11 5.92 6.98 2.86
C TRP A 11 6.31 6.71 1.41
N SER A 12 6.14 7.72 0.57
CA SER A 12 6.69 7.73 -0.79
C SER A 12 8.04 8.43 -0.79
N SER A 13 9.03 7.83 -1.45
CA SER A 13 10.39 8.36 -1.53
C SER A 13 10.85 8.48 -2.98
N TRP A 14 11.40 9.62 -3.34
CA TRP A 14 11.93 9.87 -4.68
C TRP A 14 13.26 9.14 -4.90
N ALA A 15 13.34 8.36 -5.98
CA ALA A 15 14.54 7.68 -6.48
C ALA A 15 15.22 6.72 -5.50
N GLN A 16 14.61 6.38 -4.34
CA GLN A 16 15.19 5.45 -3.38
C GLN A 16 15.16 4.00 -3.89
N ASP A 17 14.21 3.65 -4.76
CA ASP A 17 14.13 2.37 -5.47
C ASP A 17 14.85 2.37 -6.82
N GLY A 18 15.52 3.48 -7.17
CA GLY A 18 16.29 3.66 -8.41
C GLY A 18 15.51 4.26 -9.57
N GLN A 19 14.22 4.57 -9.39
CA GLN A 19 13.34 5.20 -10.37
C GLN A 19 12.66 6.46 -9.77
N ASN A 20 11.42 6.73 -10.09
CA ASN A 20 10.64 7.90 -9.64
C ASN A 20 10.29 7.81 -8.14
N TYR A 21 9.01 7.76 -7.79
CA TYR A 21 8.58 7.50 -6.42
C TYR A 21 8.39 6.01 -6.18
N GLY A 22 8.90 5.52 -5.05
CA GLY A 22 8.62 4.20 -4.52
C GLY A 22 8.03 4.29 -3.12
N VAL A 23 7.27 3.29 -2.73
CA VAL A 23 6.67 3.18 -1.39
C VAL A 23 7.60 2.40 -0.48
N PHE A 24 7.87 2.97 0.68
CA PHE A 24 8.71 2.38 1.73
C PHE A 24 7.96 2.31 3.04
N THR A 25 8.40 1.39 3.90
CA THR A 25 7.87 1.23 5.24
C THR A 25 8.99 0.98 6.25
N ARG A 26 8.75 1.31 7.52
CA ARG A 26 9.67 1.06 8.63
C ARG A 26 8.92 0.78 9.91
N LEU A 27 9.41 -0.18 10.67
CA LEU A 27 8.88 -0.56 11.98
C LEU A 27 9.58 0.19 13.11
N PHE A 28 8.79 0.52 14.12
CA PHE A 28 9.24 1.15 15.36
C PHE A 28 8.66 0.43 16.57
N ASP A 29 9.42 0.37 17.66
CA ASP A 29 8.92 -0.11 18.95
C ASP A 29 8.02 0.94 19.64
N SER A 30 7.46 0.57 20.81
CA SER A 30 6.59 1.46 21.58
C SER A 30 7.31 2.68 22.17
N SER A 31 8.66 2.68 22.17
CA SER A 31 9.50 3.81 22.61
C SER A 31 9.92 4.70 21.45
N GLY A 32 9.54 4.37 20.21
CA GLY A 32 9.90 5.11 19.00
C GLY A 32 11.28 4.76 18.44
N ASN A 33 11.93 3.69 18.92
CA ASN A 33 13.17 3.23 18.30
C ASN A 33 12.85 2.41 17.05
N ALA A 34 13.62 2.63 15.99
CA ALA A 34 13.50 1.84 14.77
C ALA A 34 13.96 0.40 15.02
N VAL A 35 13.11 -0.57 14.69
CA VAL A 35 13.40 -2.02 14.84
C VAL A 35 13.62 -2.70 13.49
N SER A 36 13.39 -1.99 12.38
CA SER A 36 13.78 -2.41 11.03
C SER A 36 14.58 -1.32 10.31
N GLY A 37 15.22 -1.67 9.19
CA GLY A 37 15.63 -0.70 8.17
C GLY A 37 14.41 -0.21 7.37
N ASP A 38 14.66 0.62 6.36
CA ASP A 38 13.66 0.95 5.35
C ASP A 38 13.40 -0.29 4.49
N VAL A 39 12.14 -0.66 4.34
CA VAL A 39 11.70 -1.81 3.56
C VAL A 39 10.91 -1.29 2.37
N GLN A 40 11.35 -1.62 1.16
CA GLN A 40 10.62 -1.29 -0.06
C GLN A 40 9.36 -2.16 -0.16
N VAL A 41 8.22 -1.50 -0.37
CA VAL A 41 6.90 -2.14 -0.47
C VAL A 41 6.65 -2.64 -1.88
N ASN A 42 6.80 -1.75 -2.88
CA ASN A 42 6.61 -2.07 -4.29
C ASN A 42 7.80 -2.87 -4.85
N THR A 43 7.51 -3.80 -5.76
CA THR A 43 8.51 -4.52 -6.58
C THR A 43 8.57 -3.97 -8.00
N THR A 44 7.45 -3.41 -8.49
CA THR A 44 7.39 -2.66 -9.73
C THR A 44 7.94 -1.27 -9.48
N THR A 45 9.05 -0.91 -10.11
CA THR A 45 9.74 0.39 -9.91
C THR A 45 9.51 1.38 -11.04
N SER A 46 8.91 0.96 -12.15
CA SER A 46 8.57 1.87 -13.26
C SER A 46 7.41 2.79 -12.89
N GLY A 47 7.46 4.06 -13.29
CA GLY A 47 6.43 5.05 -12.99
C GLY A 47 6.44 5.51 -11.54
N TYR A 48 5.29 5.98 -11.05
CA TYR A 48 5.12 6.49 -9.69
C TYR A 48 4.38 5.47 -8.85
N GLN A 49 4.91 5.16 -7.67
CA GLN A 49 4.22 4.42 -6.62
C GLN A 49 4.12 5.35 -5.42
N ASP A 50 2.90 5.74 -5.09
CA ASP A 50 2.66 6.75 -4.06
C ASP A 50 1.29 6.57 -3.35
N HIS A 51 0.87 7.57 -2.57
CA HIS A 51 -0.40 7.57 -1.85
C HIS A 51 -0.65 6.29 -1.05
N SER A 52 0.36 5.83 -0.29
CA SER A 52 0.23 4.61 0.50
C SER A 52 -0.64 4.79 1.74
N SER A 53 -1.45 3.78 2.03
CA SER A 53 -2.18 3.60 3.28
C SER A 53 -1.79 2.28 3.93
N ILE A 54 -1.85 2.21 5.26
CA ILE A 54 -1.37 1.06 6.02
C ILE A 54 -2.36 0.68 7.13
N ALA A 55 -2.60 -0.62 7.29
CA ALA A 55 -3.43 -1.17 8.36
C ALA A 55 -2.69 -2.28 9.10
N ALA A 56 -2.68 -2.21 10.44
CA ALA A 56 -2.13 -3.26 11.29
C ALA A 56 -3.11 -4.42 11.39
N MET A 57 -2.59 -5.65 11.36
CA MET A 57 -3.36 -6.88 11.52
C MET A 57 -3.20 -7.46 12.92
N ASP A 58 -4.17 -8.27 13.38
CA ASP A 58 -4.19 -8.83 14.73
C ASP A 58 -3.05 -9.82 15.01
N ASP A 59 -2.50 -10.45 13.97
CA ASP A 59 -1.35 -11.34 14.04
C ASP A 59 0.00 -10.62 14.22
N GLY A 60 -0.04 -9.28 14.28
CA GLY A 60 1.12 -8.41 14.40
C GLY A 60 1.74 -8.00 13.09
N GLY A 61 1.26 -8.53 11.96
CA GLY A 61 1.62 -8.09 10.62
C GLY A 61 0.87 -6.81 10.20
N PHE A 62 1.03 -6.42 8.95
CA PHE A 62 0.34 -5.25 8.39
C PHE A 62 0.14 -5.37 6.89
N ALA A 63 -0.86 -4.66 6.40
CA ALA A 63 -1.15 -4.48 4.98
C ALA A 63 -0.73 -3.08 4.55
N VAL A 64 -0.15 -2.96 3.36
CA VAL A 64 0.10 -1.66 2.70
C VAL A 64 -0.62 -1.68 1.36
N VAL A 65 -1.40 -0.63 1.10
CA VAL A 65 -2.04 -0.37 -0.20
C VAL A 65 -1.44 0.91 -0.78
N TRP A 66 -1.31 1.00 -2.10
CA TRP A 66 -0.78 2.19 -2.78
C TRP A 66 -1.37 2.34 -4.17
N THR A 67 -1.18 3.52 -4.75
CA THR A 67 -1.44 3.81 -6.15
C THR A 67 -0.17 3.56 -6.96
N SER A 68 -0.27 2.83 -8.06
CA SER A 68 0.79 2.64 -9.05
C SER A 68 0.41 3.32 -10.36
N ASP A 69 1.11 4.40 -10.70
CA ASP A 69 0.93 5.14 -11.95
C ASP A 69 1.99 4.70 -12.98
N SER A 70 1.90 3.46 -13.40
CA SER A 70 2.85 2.84 -14.33
C SER A 70 2.17 2.04 -15.45
N GLY A 71 0.83 2.06 -15.51
CA GLY A 71 0.06 1.15 -16.37
C GLY A 71 0.22 -0.32 -15.95
N GLN A 72 0.56 -0.56 -14.69
CA GLN A 72 0.80 -1.93 -14.15
C GLN A 72 -0.47 -2.78 -14.21
N ASP A 73 -1.66 -2.17 -14.10
CA ASP A 73 -2.96 -2.83 -14.24
C ASP A 73 -3.47 -2.88 -15.70
N GLY A 74 -2.73 -2.26 -16.64
CA GLY A 74 -3.03 -2.26 -18.08
C GLY A 74 -3.42 -0.91 -18.66
N ASP A 75 -3.88 0.08 -17.86
CA ASP A 75 -4.21 1.43 -18.31
C ASP A 75 -4.24 2.42 -17.14
N GLY A 76 -3.47 3.52 -17.24
CA GLY A 76 -3.45 4.58 -16.23
C GLY A 76 -2.86 4.16 -14.91
N SER A 77 -3.49 4.54 -13.81
CA SER A 77 -3.08 4.16 -12.47
C SER A 77 -4.01 3.10 -11.88
N GLY A 78 -3.43 2.17 -11.13
CA GLY A 78 -4.15 1.09 -10.47
C GLY A 78 -3.81 0.99 -8.97
N ILE A 79 -4.61 0.22 -8.23
CA ILE A 79 -4.46 0.01 -6.80
C ILE A 79 -3.83 -1.34 -6.53
N PHE A 80 -2.75 -1.33 -5.77
CA PHE A 80 -1.99 -2.51 -5.39
C PHE A 80 -1.89 -2.64 -3.88
N LEU A 81 -1.77 -3.88 -3.42
CA LEU A 81 -1.68 -4.23 -2.01
C LEU A 81 -0.57 -5.27 -1.81
N ARG A 82 0.09 -5.20 -0.66
CA ARG A 82 1.04 -6.22 -0.21
C ARG A 82 0.93 -6.43 1.29
N LEU A 83 1.05 -7.69 1.72
CA LEU A 83 1.02 -8.07 3.12
C LEU A 83 2.42 -8.34 3.65
N PHE A 84 2.63 -7.97 4.90
CA PHE A 84 3.90 -8.11 5.63
C PHE A 84 3.65 -8.75 6.98
N ASP A 85 4.61 -9.55 7.42
CA ASP A 85 4.63 -10.10 8.77
C ASP A 85 5.10 -9.05 9.81
N SER A 86 5.14 -9.44 11.07
CA SER A 86 5.55 -8.60 12.20
C SER A 86 7.04 -8.18 12.18
N SER A 87 7.84 -8.74 11.27
CA SER A 87 9.25 -8.37 11.03
C SER A 87 9.43 -7.47 9.79
N ALA A 88 8.34 -7.07 9.13
CA ALA A 88 8.29 -6.37 7.86
C ALA A 88 8.83 -7.19 6.68
N SER A 89 8.80 -8.52 6.77
CA SER A 89 9.05 -9.39 5.62
C SER A 89 7.76 -9.54 4.82
N ALA A 90 7.84 -9.38 3.50
CA ALA A 90 6.68 -9.55 2.64
C ALA A 90 6.23 -11.01 2.61
N ILE A 91 4.95 -11.26 2.88
CA ILE A 91 4.33 -12.59 2.87
C ILE A 91 3.50 -12.84 1.60
N THR A 92 3.27 -11.80 0.78
CA THR A 92 2.64 -11.93 -0.54
C THR A 92 3.48 -11.26 -1.62
N ALA A 93 3.20 -11.59 -2.88
CA ALA A 93 3.53 -10.74 -4.01
C ALA A 93 2.64 -9.48 -3.98
N GLU A 94 2.86 -8.55 -4.92
CA GLU A 94 1.91 -7.47 -5.18
C GLU A 94 0.58 -8.05 -5.66
N ILE A 95 -0.51 -7.58 -5.07
CA ILE A 95 -1.88 -7.98 -5.39
C ILE A 95 -2.57 -6.77 -6.00
N GLN A 96 -3.02 -6.86 -7.25
CA GLN A 96 -3.90 -5.87 -7.84
C GLN A 96 -5.26 -5.93 -7.17
N VAL A 97 -5.75 -4.80 -6.69
CA VAL A 97 -7.02 -4.70 -5.94
C VAL A 97 -8.19 -4.37 -6.87
N ASN A 98 -7.99 -3.38 -7.76
CA ASN A 98 -9.02 -2.98 -8.72
C ASN A 98 -9.21 -4.03 -9.83
N SER A 99 -10.46 -4.31 -10.18
CA SER A 99 -10.83 -5.14 -11.33
C SER A 99 -11.21 -4.28 -12.56
N TYR A 100 -11.67 -3.05 -12.32
CA TYR A 100 -11.87 -2.06 -13.38
C TYR A 100 -10.55 -1.32 -13.60
N THR A 101 -10.00 -1.38 -14.82
CA THR A 101 -8.65 -0.89 -15.14
C THR A 101 -8.64 0.28 -16.12
N THR A 102 -9.82 0.71 -16.61
CA THR A 102 -9.90 1.85 -17.53
C THR A 102 -9.80 3.16 -16.77
N GLY A 103 -8.87 4.02 -17.19
CA GLY A 103 -8.64 5.32 -16.56
C GLY A 103 -7.87 5.20 -15.23
N ALA A 104 -7.99 6.23 -14.38
CA ALA A 104 -7.23 6.28 -13.14
C ALA A 104 -8.01 5.69 -11.96
N GLN A 105 -7.32 4.89 -11.17
CA GLN A 105 -7.73 4.49 -9.82
C GLN A 105 -6.71 5.06 -8.83
N SER A 106 -7.19 5.75 -7.79
CA SER A 106 -6.33 6.52 -6.88
C SER A 106 -6.87 6.57 -5.45
N ASP A 107 -6.09 7.16 -4.55
CA ASP A 107 -6.46 7.50 -3.18
C ASP A 107 -6.97 6.30 -2.37
N ALA A 108 -6.30 5.16 -2.52
CA ALA A 108 -6.67 3.95 -1.80
C ALA A 108 -6.47 4.08 -0.30
N ASN A 109 -7.42 3.55 0.45
CA ASN A 109 -7.32 3.42 1.90
C ASN A 109 -7.58 1.96 2.31
N VAL A 110 -6.90 1.47 3.34
CA VAL A 110 -7.06 0.12 3.87
C VAL A 110 -7.36 0.15 5.36
N THR A 111 -8.29 -0.71 5.79
CA THR A 111 -8.57 -0.96 7.21
C THR A 111 -8.80 -2.44 7.46
N VAL A 112 -8.58 -2.88 8.69
CA VAL A 112 -8.90 -4.24 9.16
C VAL A 112 -10.28 -4.24 9.80
N LEU A 113 -11.12 -5.18 9.41
CA LEU A 113 -12.44 -5.40 10.00
C LEU A 113 -12.32 -6.31 11.25
N ASP A 114 -13.34 -6.30 12.11
CA ASP A 114 -13.38 -7.09 13.36
C ASP A 114 -13.19 -8.61 13.15
N ASN A 115 -13.46 -9.10 11.95
CA ASN A 115 -13.25 -10.51 11.57
C ASN A 115 -11.85 -10.80 10.99
N GLY A 116 -10.95 -9.81 11.00
CA GLY A 116 -9.60 -9.90 10.44
C GLY A 116 -9.50 -9.73 8.93
N ASN A 117 -10.62 -9.51 8.23
CA ASN A 117 -10.60 -9.22 6.80
C ASN A 117 -10.12 -7.79 6.54
N LEU A 118 -9.54 -7.57 5.37
CA LEU A 118 -9.18 -6.23 4.90
C LEU A 118 -10.34 -5.63 4.10
N LEU A 119 -10.63 -4.36 4.37
CA LEU A 119 -11.46 -3.50 3.54
C LEU A 119 -10.56 -2.48 2.85
N VAL A 120 -10.63 -2.43 1.53
CA VAL A 120 -9.94 -1.42 0.72
C VAL A 120 -10.98 -0.58 -0.01
N SER A 121 -10.84 0.72 0.05
CA SER A 121 -11.64 1.69 -0.71
C SER A 121 -10.72 2.58 -1.54
N TRP A 122 -11.16 3.00 -2.71
CA TRP A 122 -10.40 3.88 -3.61
C TRP A 122 -11.33 4.70 -4.50
N THR A 123 -10.80 5.72 -5.15
CA THR A 123 -11.50 6.49 -6.18
C THR A 123 -11.24 5.84 -7.54
N SER A 124 -12.29 5.71 -8.37
CA SER A 124 -12.21 5.17 -9.73
C SER A 124 -12.83 6.14 -10.72
N ASP A 125 -12.07 6.53 -11.74
CA ASP A 125 -12.55 7.41 -12.79
C ASP A 125 -13.44 6.65 -13.77
N ASN A 126 -14.58 7.25 -14.11
CA ASN A 126 -15.51 6.81 -15.16
C ASN A 126 -16.17 5.43 -14.97
N GLN A 127 -15.97 4.74 -13.85
CA GLN A 127 -16.54 3.41 -13.63
C GLN A 127 -18.07 3.44 -13.51
N ASP A 128 -18.65 4.49 -12.93
CA ASP A 128 -20.09 4.73 -12.80
C ASP A 128 -20.66 5.62 -13.90
N GLY A 129 -19.85 6.02 -14.89
CA GLY A 129 -20.24 6.90 -16.00
C GLY A 129 -20.10 8.39 -15.70
N SER A 130 -19.45 8.75 -14.59
CA SER A 130 -19.06 10.12 -14.23
C SER A 130 -17.62 10.18 -13.73
N GLU A 131 -17.01 11.38 -13.70
CA GLU A 131 -15.68 11.57 -13.13
C GLU A 131 -15.70 11.27 -11.62
N GLY A 132 -14.86 10.36 -11.15
CA GLY A 132 -14.58 10.10 -9.73
C GLY A 132 -15.71 9.42 -8.94
N GLY A 133 -15.87 8.09 -9.11
CA GLY A 133 -16.67 7.21 -8.24
C GLY A 133 -15.82 6.54 -7.14
N VAL A 134 -16.44 6.05 -6.05
CA VAL A 134 -15.82 5.26 -4.96
C VAL A 134 -16.38 3.85 -4.93
#